data_fe86a981fbeed92472399a6e9954f900
#
_entry.id   fe86a981fbeed92472399a6e9954f900
#
_cell.length_a   1.000
_cell.length_b   1.000
_cell.length_c   1.000
_cell.angle_alpha   90.00
_cell.angle_beta   90.00
_cell.angle_gamma   90.00
#
_symmetry.space_group_name_H-M   'P 1'
#
loop_
_entity.id
_entity.type
_entity.pdbx_description
1 polymer ?
#
loop_
_entity_poly.entity_id
_entity_poly.type
_entity_poly.pdbx_seq_one_letter_code
_entity_poly.pdbx_strand_id
1 'polypeptide(L)'
;CDNVRFRYGIPEKIGGWKQLGDSNLTGAGRGLHHFVNSLARKYAIIGTNRILYAFSGGVYYDIHPIKSTTTLTNAFTTTNGSPTVTITFSSPHSISAQDIILLDNFSSITNSNFVEADFKDKKFMVASVPSSTTVTITMPSNESGSGATTSGGIRVQHYYPVGPAVQAKGFGWSLGSWGGTVAG
;
A
#
# COMPACT_ATOMS: atom_id res chain seq x y z
N CYS A 1 -14.54 -28.30 -14.83
CA CYS A 1 -15.03 -28.54 -13.44
C CYS A 1 -14.41 -27.50 -12.54
N ASP A 2 -15.24 -26.83 -11.74
CA ASP A 2 -14.81 -25.83 -10.78
C ASP A 2 -15.10 -26.33 -9.37
N ASN A 3 -14.18 -26.07 -8.43
CA ASN A 3 -14.30 -26.48 -7.03
C ASN A 3 -14.48 -28.01 -6.81
N VAL A 4 -13.83 -28.85 -7.60
CA VAL A 4 -13.84 -30.30 -7.49
C VAL A 4 -12.43 -30.83 -7.32
N ARG A 5 -12.23 -31.74 -6.36
CA ARG A 5 -11.01 -32.57 -6.24
C ARG A 5 -11.35 -34.03 -6.45
N PHE A 6 -10.41 -34.78 -6.93
CA PHE A 6 -10.54 -36.25 -7.04
C PHE A 6 -9.82 -36.89 -5.86
N ARG A 7 -10.58 -37.66 -5.08
CA ARG A 7 -10.04 -38.45 -3.96
C ARG A 7 -10.39 -39.90 -4.19
N TYR A 8 -9.39 -40.76 -4.22
CA TYR A 8 -9.56 -42.19 -4.54
C TYR A 8 -10.35 -42.45 -5.84
N GLY A 9 -10.15 -41.61 -6.86
CA GLY A 9 -10.83 -41.72 -8.14
C GLY A 9 -12.30 -41.19 -8.17
N ILE A 10 -12.81 -40.72 -7.04
CA ILE A 10 -14.18 -40.17 -6.91
C ILE A 10 -14.12 -38.66 -6.89
N PRO A 11 -14.91 -37.93 -7.72
CA PRO A 11 -15.00 -36.48 -7.63
C PRO A 11 -15.69 -36.06 -6.33
N GLU A 12 -15.04 -35.19 -5.59
CA GLU A 12 -15.53 -34.61 -4.33
C GLU A 12 -15.59 -33.10 -4.44
N LYS A 13 -16.69 -32.48 -4.05
CA LYS A 13 -16.81 -31.04 -4.02
C LYS A 13 -15.93 -30.48 -2.89
N ILE A 14 -15.00 -29.61 -3.22
CA ILE A 14 -14.28 -28.82 -2.22
C ILE A 14 -15.15 -27.64 -1.80
N GLY A 15 -15.14 -27.31 -0.52
CA GLY A 15 -15.86 -26.13 0.00
C GLY A 15 -15.37 -24.84 -0.66
N GLY A 16 -16.18 -23.79 -0.56
CA GLY A 16 -15.80 -22.46 -1.04
C GLY A 16 -14.59 -21.88 -0.27
N TRP A 17 -14.01 -20.83 -0.83
CA TRP A 17 -12.94 -20.08 -0.19
C TRP A 17 -13.51 -19.18 0.91
N LYS A 18 -12.86 -19.16 2.05
CA LYS A 18 -13.15 -18.20 3.13
C LYS A 18 -11.93 -17.28 3.29
N GLN A 19 -12.19 -15.99 3.44
CA GLN A 19 -11.13 -15.04 3.77
C GLN A 19 -10.48 -15.42 5.10
N LEU A 20 -9.16 -15.50 5.11
CA LEU A 20 -8.36 -15.71 6.29
C LEU A 20 -7.83 -14.35 6.73
N GLY A 21 -8.25 -13.90 7.90
CA GLY A 21 -7.85 -12.61 8.46
C GLY A 21 -8.96 -11.56 8.43
N ASP A 22 -8.68 -10.43 9.04
CA ASP A 22 -9.62 -9.36 9.38
C ASP A 22 -9.76 -8.29 8.29
N SER A 23 -8.83 -8.23 7.36
CA SER A 23 -8.77 -7.16 6.36
C SER A 23 -8.17 -7.61 5.03
N ASN A 24 -8.27 -6.76 4.02
CA ASN A 24 -7.63 -6.97 2.73
C ASN A 24 -6.19 -6.45 2.75
N LEU A 25 -5.30 -7.16 2.06
CA LEU A 25 -3.92 -6.74 1.89
C LEU A 25 -3.80 -5.61 0.85
N THR A 26 -2.94 -4.65 1.11
CA THR A 26 -2.58 -3.64 0.12
C THR A 26 -1.60 -4.22 -0.88
N GLY A 27 -2.01 -4.32 -2.14
CA GLY A 27 -1.22 -4.90 -3.22
C GLY A 27 -1.45 -6.39 -3.46
N ALA A 28 -0.78 -6.93 -4.45
CA ALA A 28 -0.86 -8.35 -4.81
C ALA A 28 0.20 -9.15 -4.04
N GLY A 29 -0.19 -10.26 -3.42
CA GLY A 29 0.73 -11.17 -2.73
C GLY A 29 1.77 -11.74 -3.69
N ARG A 30 3.04 -11.64 -3.35
CA ARG A 30 4.19 -12.10 -4.14
C ARG A 30 4.99 -13.18 -3.44
N GLY A 31 4.97 -13.19 -2.13
CA GLY A 31 5.71 -14.16 -1.34
C GLY A 31 5.03 -14.44 -0.01
N LEU A 32 5.17 -15.66 0.44
CA LEU A 32 4.69 -16.13 1.73
C LEU A 32 5.79 -16.93 2.41
N HIS A 33 6.10 -16.57 3.65
CA HIS A 33 7.02 -17.33 4.49
C HIS A 33 6.40 -17.54 5.87
N HIS A 34 6.39 -18.76 6.35
CA HIS A 34 5.87 -19.06 7.69
C HIS A 34 7.00 -19.51 8.62
N PHE A 35 6.87 -19.17 9.88
CA PHE A 35 7.80 -19.60 10.92
C PHE A 35 7.11 -19.68 12.28
N VAL A 36 7.77 -20.35 13.19
CA VAL A 36 7.37 -20.46 14.60
C VAL A 36 8.47 -19.84 15.43
N ASN A 37 8.12 -18.94 16.33
CA ASN A 37 9.11 -18.35 17.23
C ASN A 37 9.42 -19.28 18.42
N SER A 38 10.40 -18.89 19.25
CA SER A 38 10.83 -19.65 20.45
C SER A 38 9.72 -19.85 21.51
N LEU A 39 8.65 -19.06 21.44
CA LEU A 39 7.47 -19.19 22.31
C LEU A 39 6.35 -20.02 21.66
N ALA A 40 6.64 -20.82 20.66
CA ALA A 40 5.70 -21.63 19.87
C ALA A 40 4.56 -20.83 19.19
N ARG A 41 4.70 -19.52 19.01
CA ARG A 41 3.75 -18.71 18.25
C ARG A 41 4.03 -18.82 16.77
N LYS A 42 2.95 -19.00 16.01
CA LYS A 42 2.99 -19.16 14.54
C LYS A 42 2.80 -17.80 13.86
N TYR A 43 3.65 -17.51 12.91
CA TYR A 43 3.61 -16.31 12.07
C TYR A 43 3.67 -16.69 10.60
N ALA A 44 3.00 -15.91 9.77
CA ALA A 44 3.21 -15.93 8.33
C ALA A 44 3.58 -14.53 7.86
N ILE A 45 4.73 -14.39 7.22
CA ILE A 45 5.15 -13.14 6.58
C ILE A 45 4.64 -13.14 5.15
N ILE A 46 3.94 -12.09 4.78
CA ILE A 46 3.32 -11.94 3.46
C ILE A 46 3.92 -10.70 2.81
N GLY A 47 4.71 -10.93 1.76
CA GLY A 47 5.23 -9.86 0.91
C GLY A 47 4.26 -9.59 -0.24
N THR A 48 3.74 -8.37 -0.30
CA THR A 48 3.02 -7.89 -1.49
C THR A 48 3.95 -7.05 -2.36
N ASN A 49 3.49 -6.66 -3.53
CA ASN A 49 4.22 -5.70 -4.36
C ASN A 49 4.16 -4.26 -3.81
N ARG A 50 3.63 -4.04 -2.61
CA ARG A 50 3.45 -2.72 -1.99
C ARG A 50 3.90 -2.69 -0.53
N ILE A 51 3.47 -3.66 0.27
CA ILE A 51 3.61 -3.66 1.73
C ILE A 51 4.04 -5.05 2.20
N LEU A 52 4.79 -5.10 3.29
CA LEU A 52 5.15 -6.32 4.00
C LEU A 52 4.27 -6.46 5.23
N TYR A 53 3.65 -7.63 5.37
CA TYR A 53 2.76 -7.94 6.49
C TYR A 53 3.26 -9.13 7.29
N ALA A 54 2.98 -9.11 8.60
CA ALA A 54 3.01 -10.28 9.45
C ALA A 54 1.57 -10.68 9.79
N PHE A 55 1.23 -11.94 9.59
CA PHE A 55 -0.06 -12.51 9.96
C PHE A 55 0.12 -13.40 11.18
N SER A 56 -0.69 -13.18 12.22
CA SER A 56 -0.75 -14.02 13.41
C SER A 56 -2.10 -13.87 14.10
N GLY A 57 -2.67 -14.99 14.56
CA GLY A 57 -3.93 -14.97 15.31
C GLY A 57 -5.14 -14.46 14.55
N GLY A 58 -5.14 -14.49 13.21
CA GLY A 58 -6.24 -13.99 12.39
C GLY A 58 -6.10 -12.52 11.97
N VAL A 59 -5.07 -11.82 12.43
CA VAL A 59 -4.85 -10.38 12.22
C VAL A 59 -3.62 -10.15 11.34
N TYR A 60 -3.68 -9.16 10.45
CA TYR A 60 -2.56 -8.67 9.67
C TYR A 60 -1.91 -7.46 10.35
N TYR A 61 -0.63 -7.56 10.62
CA TYR A 61 0.19 -6.48 11.15
C TYR A 61 1.06 -5.92 10.04
N ASP A 62 0.98 -4.61 9.82
CA ASP A 62 1.89 -3.92 8.92
C ASP A 62 3.28 -3.84 9.58
N ILE A 63 4.26 -4.45 8.94
CA ILE A 63 5.66 -4.44 9.39
C ILE A 63 6.59 -3.79 8.36
N HIS A 64 6.00 -3.11 7.37
CA HIS A 64 6.79 -2.45 6.34
C HIS A 64 7.51 -1.23 6.91
N PRO A 65 8.80 -1.05 6.65
CA PRO A 65 9.55 0.06 7.23
C PRO A 65 9.10 1.42 6.70
N ILE A 66 9.01 2.38 7.60
CA ILE A 66 8.69 3.78 7.30
C ILE A 66 10.00 4.51 6.99
N LYS A 67 10.06 5.21 5.87
CA LYS A 67 11.21 6.00 5.41
C LYS A 67 11.22 7.39 6.04
N SER A 68 10.06 8.04 6.11
CA SER A 68 9.91 9.36 6.71
C SER A 68 8.52 9.59 7.27
N THR A 69 8.42 10.46 8.25
CA THR A 69 7.16 10.91 8.84
C THR A 69 7.16 12.42 8.86
N THR A 70 6.10 13.04 8.34
CA THR A 70 5.94 14.49 8.27
C THR A 70 4.55 14.86 8.76
N THR A 71 4.45 15.89 9.59
CA THR A 71 3.16 16.46 10.00
C THR A 71 2.92 17.73 9.20
N LEU A 72 1.74 17.80 8.57
CA LEU A 72 1.33 18.90 7.70
C LEU A 72 0.07 19.54 8.26
N THR A 73 -0.09 20.83 8.06
CA THR A 73 -1.30 21.58 8.40
C THR A 73 -1.92 22.13 7.13
N ASN A 74 -3.23 22.01 7.01
CA ASN A 74 -3.99 22.54 5.87
C ASN A 74 -3.43 22.12 4.50
N ALA A 75 -3.07 20.83 4.39
CA ALA A 75 -2.25 20.34 3.29
C ALA A 75 -3.05 19.87 2.07
N PHE A 76 -4.37 19.71 2.18
CA PHE A 76 -5.17 19.17 1.07
C PHE A 76 -5.68 20.27 0.15
N THR A 77 -5.63 19.99 -1.13
CA THR A 77 -6.30 20.78 -2.17
C THR A 77 -7.11 19.83 -3.06
N THR A 78 -8.38 20.14 -3.25
CA THR A 78 -9.32 19.39 -4.08
C THR A 78 -9.91 20.25 -5.16
N THR A 79 -10.44 19.62 -6.20
CA THR A 79 -11.15 20.29 -7.30
C THR A 79 -12.48 19.59 -7.53
N ASN A 80 -13.56 20.37 -7.62
CA ASN A 80 -14.89 19.85 -7.90
C ASN A 80 -14.91 19.00 -9.18
N GLY A 81 -15.55 17.85 -9.12
CA GLY A 81 -15.63 16.90 -10.21
C GLY A 81 -14.39 16.02 -10.40
N SER A 82 -13.33 16.20 -9.60
CA SER A 82 -12.08 15.43 -9.70
C SER A 82 -11.92 14.45 -8.54
N PRO A 83 -11.45 13.21 -8.77
CA PRO A 83 -11.10 12.29 -7.71
C PRO A 83 -9.69 12.56 -7.14
N THR A 84 -8.99 13.56 -7.67
CA THR A 84 -7.60 13.85 -7.30
C THR A 84 -7.55 14.75 -6.08
N VAL A 85 -6.82 14.31 -5.06
CA VAL A 85 -6.45 15.13 -3.91
C VAL A 85 -4.97 15.43 -3.99
N THR A 86 -4.63 16.72 -3.94
CA THR A 86 -3.24 17.19 -3.88
C THR A 86 -2.86 17.42 -2.42
N ILE A 87 -1.72 16.87 -2.03
CA ILE A 87 -1.14 17.04 -0.70
C ILE A 87 0.09 17.92 -0.83
N THR A 88 0.10 19.04 -0.11
CA THR A 88 1.18 20.02 -0.16
C THR A 88 2.04 19.94 1.10
N PHE A 89 3.33 19.75 0.91
CA PHE A 89 4.35 19.70 1.95
C PHE A 89 4.95 21.08 2.17
N SER A 90 5.30 21.38 3.39
CA SER A 90 5.99 22.66 3.76
C SER A 90 7.44 22.73 3.31
N SER A 91 8.04 21.60 2.98
CA SER A 91 9.43 21.46 2.53
C SER A 91 9.54 20.39 1.44
N PRO A 92 10.59 20.39 0.62
CA PRO A 92 10.81 19.34 -0.37
C PRO A 92 10.82 17.94 0.25
N HIS A 93 10.18 16.99 -0.44
CA HIS A 93 10.07 15.58 -0.04
C HIS A 93 10.82 14.66 -1.00
N SER A 94 11.05 13.42 -0.58
CA SER A 94 11.68 12.37 -1.38
C SER A 94 10.72 11.29 -1.86
N ILE A 95 9.43 11.61 -1.95
CA ILE A 95 8.37 10.70 -2.40
C ILE A 95 8.38 10.67 -3.92
N SER A 96 8.22 9.49 -4.48
CA SER A 96 8.11 9.24 -5.92
C SER A 96 6.71 8.76 -6.30
N ALA A 97 6.36 8.86 -7.56
CA ALA A 97 5.12 8.26 -8.06
C ALA A 97 5.15 6.73 -7.81
N GLN A 98 3.99 6.18 -7.45
CA GLN A 98 3.76 4.79 -7.03
C GLN A 98 4.28 4.41 -5.64
N ASP A 99 4.97 5.29 -4.92
CA ASP A 99 5.26 5.07 -3.50
C ASP A 99 3.97 4.97 -2.69
N ILE A 100 4.06 4.32 -1.54
CA ILE A 100 2.92 4.21 -0.61
C ILE A 100 3.10 5.20 0.53
N ILE A 101 2.03 5.92 0.81
CA ILE A 101 1.92 6.80 1.98
C ILE A 101 0.73 6.37 2.84
N LEU A 102 0.88 6.49 4.14
CA LEU A 102 -0.20 6.35 5.12
C LEU A 102 -0.56 7.74 5.63
N LEU A 103 -1.84 8.04 5.68
CA LEU A 103 -2.37 9.29 6.22
C LEU A 103 -3.08 8.99 7.54
N ASP A 104 -2.71 9.70 8.59
CA ASP A 104 -3.36 9.59 9.88
C ASP A 104 -3.39 10.93 10.63
N ASN A 105 -3.96 10.90 11.82
CA ASN A 105 -3.92 11.98 12.81
C ASN A 105 -4.44 13.33 12.32
N PHE A 106 -5.52 13.37 11.53
CA PHE A 106 -6.20 14.62 11.27
C PHE A 106 -7.62 14.65 11.86
N SER A 107 -8.08 15.86 12.17
CA SER A 107 -9.28 16.05 12.97
C SER A 107 -10.52 16.26 12.14
N SER A 108 -10.45 16.96 11.03
CA SER A 108 -11.58 17.18 10.14
C SER A 108 -11.16 17.65 8.75
N ILE A 109 -12.05 17.44 7.80
CA ILE A 109 -12.01 18.03 6.46
C ILE A 109 -13.24 18.91 6.31
N THR A 110 -13.04 20.09 5.77
CA THR A 110 -14.11 21.04 5.46
C THR A 110 -14.13 21.38 3.97
N ASN A 111 -15.24 21.83 3.45
CA ASN A 111 -15.46 22.15 2.04
C ASN A 111 -15.18 20.95 1.09
N SER A 112 -15.54 19.76 1.55
CA SER A 112 -15.33 18.51 0.83
C SER A 112 -16.47 17.54 1.14
N ASN A 113 -16.81 16.66 0.20
CA ASN A 113 -17.67 15.52 0.48
C ASN A 113 -16.86 14.33 1.03
N PHE A 114 -15.54 14.39 0.99
CA PHE A 114 -14.69 13.41 1.68
C PHE A 114 -14.75 13.65 3.18
N VAL A 115 -14.73 12.59 3.94
CA VAL A 115 -14.70 12.61 5.40
C VAL A 115 -13.37 12.09 5.93
N GLU A 116 -13.07 12.37 7.19
CA GLU A 116 -11.85 11.90 7.85
C GLU A 116 -11.63 10.39 7.65
N ALA A 117 -12.69 9.59 7.78
CA ALA A 117 -12.64 8.15 7.61
C ALA A 117 -12.23 7.68 6.19
N ASP A 118 -12.27 8.54 5.19
CA ASP A 118 -11.80 8.21 3.85
C ASP A 118 -10.29 8.21 3.75
N PHE A 119 -9.60 8.87 4.65
CA PHE A 119 -8.15 9.04 4.64
C PHE A 119 -7.45 8.42 5.84
N LYS A 120 -8.04 8.55 7.03
CA LYS A 120 -7.43 8.16 8.29
C LYS A 120 -7.06 6.68 8.32
N ASP A 121 -5.83 6.40 8.69
CA ASP A 121 -5.26 5.06 8.79
C ASP A 121 -5.31 4.26 7.47
N LYS A 122 -5.48 4.97 6.34
CA LYS A 122 -5.47 4.35 5.02
C LYS A 122 -4.18 4.59 4.27
N LYS A 123 -3.81 3.58 3.49
CA LYS A 123 -2.63 3.59 2.62
C LYS A 123 -3.04 4.02 1.22
N PHE A 124 -2.37 5.01 0.70
CA PHE A 124 -2.56 5.52 -0.65
C PHE A 124 -1.32 5.30 -1.49
N MET A 125 -1.54 4.94 -2.74
CA MET A 125 -0.48 4.99 -3.74
C MET A 125 -0.42 6.41 -4.30
N VAL A 126 0.76 6.99 -4.32
CA VAL A 126 1.01 8.30 -4.93
C VAL A 126 0.80 8.18 -6.44
N ALA A 127 -0.17 8.92 -6.96
CA ALA A 127 -0.51 8.91 -8.37
C ALA A 127 0.50 9.70 -9.21
N SER A 128 0.88 10.88 -8.74
CA SER A 128 1.92 11.70 -9.38
C SER A 128 2.61 12.63 -8.38
N VAL A 129 3.73 13.19 -8.80
CA VAL A 129 4.54 14.16 -8.03
C VAL A 129 4.70 15.40 -8.91
N PRO A 130 3.75 16.35 -8.86
CA PRO A 130 3.80 17.55 -9.71
C PRO A 130 4.97 18.47 -9.40
N SER A 131 5.42 18.50 -8.14
CA SER A 131 6.58 19.30 -7.72
C SER A 131 7.34 18.64 -6.58
N SER A 132 8.46 19.21 -6.18
CA SER A 132 9.22 18.74 -5.01
C SER A 132 8.46 18.86 -3.67
N THR A 133 7.39 19.64 -3.65
CA THR A 133 6.57 19.87 -2.44
C THR A 133 5.13 19.37 -2.57
N THR A 134 4.74 18.77 -3.69
CA THR A 134 3.36 18.31 -3.88
C THR A 134 3.30 16.88 -4.39
N VAL A 135 2.39 16.11 -3.83
CA VAL A 135 2.03 14.77 -4.32
C VAL A 135 0.54 14.70 -4.55
N THR A 136 0.10 13.83 -5.44
CA THR A 136 -1.31 13.57 -5.67
C THR A 136 -1.68 12.14 -5.33
N ILE A 137 -2.88 11.96 -4.79
CA ILE A 137 -3.53 10.66 -4.62
C ILE A 137 -4.87 10.66 -5.33
N THR A 138 -5.37 9.48 -5.67
CA THR A 138 -6.67 9.32 -6.33
C THR A 138 -7.64 8.67 -5.37
N MET A 139 -8.79 9.32 -5.18
CA MET A 139 -9.89 8.81 -4.36
C MET A 139 -10.82 7.93 -5.22
N PRO A 140 -11.60 7.03 -4.60
CA PRO A 140 -12.53 6.17 -5.32
C PRO A 140 -13.75 6.92 -5.90
N SER A 141 -14.03 8.13 -5.43
CA SER A 141 -15.14 8.98 -5.91
C SER A 141 -14.63 10.38 -6.25
N ASN A 142 -15.43 11.13 -7.00
CA ASN A 142 -15.14 12.52 -7.30
C ASN A 142 -15.48 13.43 -6.11
N GLU A 143 -14.72 14.50 -5.96
CA GLU A 143 -15.03 15.59 -5.05
C GLU A 143 -16.24 16.39 -5.55
N SER A 144 -17.12 16.81 -4.64
CA SER A 144 -18.26 17.67 -4.94
C SER A 144 -18.03 19.15 -4.58
N GLY A 145 -16.94 19.46 -3.92
CA GLY A 145 -16.53 20.81 -3.55
C GLY A 145 -15.11 21.14 -4.02
N SER A 146 -14.74 22.40 -3.98
CA SER A 146 -13.39 22.86 -4.26
C SER A 146 -12.79 23.54 -3.05
N GLY A 147 -11.46 23.42 -2.89
CA GLY A 147 -10.76 24.07 -1.79
C GLY A 147 -10.99 23.37 -0.45
N ALA A 148 -10.95 22.05 -0.41
CA ALA A 148 -10.95 21.30 0.83
C ALA A 148 -9.84 21.80 1.74
N THR A 149 -10.17 22.04 3.00
CA THR A 149 -9.20 22.39 4.03
C THR A 149 -9.23 21.35 5.14
N THR A 150 -8.07 21.07 5.71
CA THR A 150 -7.94 20.14 6.81
C THR A 150 -7.60 20.89 8.09
N SER A 151 -8.30 20.57 9.19
CA SER A 151 -7.93 21.06 10.51
C SER A 151 -7.10 20.03 11.26
N GLY A 152 -6.22 20.51 12.12
CA GLY A 152 -5.26 19.67 12.82
C GLY A 152 -4.04 19.29 11.96
N GLY A 153 -3.10 18.62 12.57
CA GLY A 153 -1.91 18.13 11.88
C GLY A 153 -2.18 16.78 11.19
N ILE A 154 -2.02 16.72 9.89
CA ILE A 154 -2.05 15.45 9.18
C ILE A 154 -0.66 14.84 9.28
N ARG A 155 -0.57 13.60 9.77
CA ARG A 155 0.67 12.86 9.72
C ARG A 155 0.72 12.03 8.44
N VAL A 156 1.73 12.31 7.61
CA VAL A 156 2.04 11.56 6.40
C VAL A 156 3.23 10.66 6.68
N GLN A 157 3.04 9.37 6.62
CA GLN A 157 4.10 8.38 6.74
C GLN A 157 4.43 7.83 5.36
N HIS A 158 5.63 8.07 4.89
CA HIS A 158 6.14 7.56 3.63
C HIS A 158 6.87 6.24 3.88
N TYR A 159 6.44 5.19 3.22
CA TYR A 159 7.05 3.88 3.32
C TYR A 159 8.28 3.75 2.43
N TYR A 160 9.22 2.87 2.79
CA TYR A 160 10.27 2.49 1.86
C TYR A 160 9.66 1.84 0.61
N PRO A 161 10.16 2.16 -0.61
CA PRO A 161 9.71 1.47 -1.81
C PRO A 161 10.13 0.00 -1.77
N VAL A 162 9.26 -0.90 -2.21
CA VAL A 162 9.53 -2.36 -2.26
C VAL A 162 10.47 -2.77 -3.40
N GLY A 163 11.03 -1.81 -4.12
CA GLY A 163 11.84 -2.02 -5.30
C GLY A 163 11.03 -1.88 -6.59
N PRO A 164 11.66 -2.01 -7.75
CA PRO A 164 11.00 -1.87 -9.03
C PRO A 164 9.93 -2.94 -9.23
N ALA A 165 8.75 -2.56 -9.73
CA ALA A 165 7.65 -3.46 -10.02
C ALA A 165 8.00 -4.50 -11.09
N VAL A 166 8.95 -4.16 -11.96
CA VAL A 166 9.50 -5.01 -12.99
C VAL A 166 11.02 -4.95 -12.90
N GLN A 167 11.66 -6.09 -12.68
CA GLN A 167 13.11 -6.20 -12.88
C GLN A 167 13.36 -6.42 -14.37
N ALA A 168 13.91 -5.43 -15.04
CA ALA A 168 14.30 -5.54 -16.45
C ALA A 168 15.44 -6.55 -16.68
N LYS A 169 16.19 -6.87 -15.62
CA LYS A 169 17.30 -7.85 -15.67
C LYS A 169 17.19 -8.76 -14.46
N GLY A 170 16.98 -10.05 -14.68
CA GLY A 170 17.09 -11.08 -13.65
C GLY A 170 18.54 -11.44 -13.45
N PHE A 171 18.95 -11.63 -12.20
CA PHE A 171 20.19 -12.33 -11.87
C PHE A 171 19.82 -13.80 -11.67
N GLY A 172 20.20 -14.66 -12.59
CA GLY A 172 19.93 -16.09 -12.50
C GLY A 172 20.71 -16.87 -13.53
N TRP A 173 20.78 -18.19 -13.35
CA TRP A 173 21.33 -19.12 -14.32
C TRP A 173 20.57 -18.98 -15.64
N SER A 174 21.26 -18.79 -16.73
CA SER A 174 20.72 -18.52 -18.09
C SER A 174 20.27 -17.09 -18.40
N LEU A 175 20.47 -16.12 -17.50
CA LEU A 175 20.15 -14.70 -17.76
C LEU A 175 21.44 -13.88 -17.75
N GLY A 176 22.11 -13.78 -18.89
CA GLY A 176 23.35 -13.03 -19.07
C GLY A 176 24.56 -13.91 -19.44
N SER A 177 25.70 -13.26 -19.71
CA SER A 177 26.94 -13.96 -19.98
C SER A 177 27.46 -14.63 -18.70
N TRP A 178 28.04 -15.82 -18.84
CA TRP A 178 28.78 -16.50 -17.80
C TRP A 178 29.91 -15.59 -17.26
N GLY A 179 29.76 -15.09 -16.04
CA GLY A 179 30.71 -14.15 -15.45
C GLY A 179 30.12 -12.87 -14.88
N GLY A 180 28.82 -12.63 -15.01
CA GLY A 180 28.11 -11.58 -14.27
C GLY A 180 28.46 -10.14 -14.63
N THR A 181 29.07 -9.89 -15.76
CA THR A 181 29.25 -8.52 -16.25
C THR A 181 27.94 -7.98 -16.79
N VAL A 182 27.36 -7.05 -16.06
CA VAL A 182 26.29 -6.18 -16.56
C VAL A 182 26.92 -5.26 -17.59
N ALA A 183 26.59 -5.42 -18.87
CA ALA A 183 26.86 -4.38 -19.85
C ALA A 183 26.06 -3.14 -19.45
N GLY A 184 26.73 -2.01 -19.30
CA GLY A 184 26.19 -0.71 -18.91
C GLY A 184 25.15 -0.17 -19.87
#